data_dfeb9c3109a0e42540f622084cd3ecce
#
_entry.id   dfeb9c3109a0e42540f622084cd3ecce
#
_cell.length_a   1.000
_cell.length_b   1.000
_cell.length_c   1.000
_cell.angle_alpha   90.00
_cell.angle_beta   90.00
_cell.angle_gamma   90.00
#
_symmetry.space_group_name_H-M   'P 1'
#
loop_
_entity.id
_entity.type
_entity.pdbx_description
1 polymer ?
#
loop_
_entity_poly.entity_id
_entity_poly.type
_entity_poly.pdbx_seq_one_letter_code
_entity_poly.pdbx_strand_id
1 'polypeptide(L)'
;MGALEKVPGKQNWIDKLPASLRAAWHRTIIYRAARHLHFERGMPVGKAIASAINWCRHIARTGDVKQWPGPQQVNPKSVAECRAALAVWAEMRAWARAHKG
;
A
#
# COMPACT_ATOMS: atom_id res chain seq x y z
N MET A 1 9.14 12.60 -1.23
CA MET A 1 8.18 12.40 -2.31
C MET A 1 8.04 10.95 -2.67
N GLY A 2 6.83 10.50 -2.74
CA GLY A 2 6.57 9.11 -3.10
C GLY A 2 6.72 8.88 -4.58
N ALA A 3 7.74 8.13 -4.98
CA ALA A 3 7.92 7.81 -6.40
C ALA A 3 6.75 7.01 -6.96
N LEU A 4 6.02 6.29 -6.10
CA LEU A 4 4.88 5.49 -6.56
C LEU A 4 3.74 6.34 -7.10
N GLU A 5 3.60 7.59 -6.63
CA GLU A 5 2.53 8.48 -7.06
C GLU A 5 2.83 9.12 -8.40
N LYS A 6 4.08 9.08 -8.86
CA LYS A 6 4.49 9.80 -10.07
C LYS A 6 4.56 8.93 -11.31
N VAL A 7 4.13 7.69 -11.21
CA VAL A 7 4.13 6.78 -12.35
C VAL A 7 2.96 7.12 -13.27
N PRO A 8 3.19 7.26 -14.58
CA PRO A 8 2.10 7.53 -15.52
C PRO A 8 1.09 6.39 -15.53
N GLY A 9 -0.16 6.72 -15.84
CA GLY A 9 -1.20 5.73 -16.01
C GLY A 9 -2.16 5.65 -14.85
N LYS A 10 -2.64 4.44 -14.55
CA LYS A 10 -3.76 4.22 -13.63
C LYS A 10 -3.49 4.60 -12.19
N GLN A 11 -2.22 4.74 -11.79
CA GLN A 11 -1.87 5.04 -10.40
C GLN A 11 -1.77 6.53 -10.12
N ASN A 12 -2.00 7.38 -11.13
CA ASN A 12 -1.88 8.84 -10.96
C ASN A 12 -2.90 9.43 -9.97
N TRP A 13 -4.01 8.71 -9.72
CA TRP A 13 -5.01 9.20 -8.79
C TRP A 13 -4.48 9.37 -7.37
N ILE A 14 -3.42 8.65 -7.02
CA ILE A 14 -2.81 8.74 -5.68
C ILE A 14 -2.20 10.12 -5.47
N ASP A 15 -1.62 10.73 -6.51
CA ASP A 15 -1.06 12.08 -6.43
C ASP A 15 -2.11 13.13 -6.07
N LYS A 16 -3.36 12.85 -6.38
CA LYS A 16 -4.46 13.80 -6.18
C LYS A 16 -5.12 13.71 -4.81
N LEU A 17 -4.71 12.74 -4.00
CA LEU A 17 -5.29 12.57 -2.67
C LEU A 17 -5.06 13.81 -1.80
N PRO A 18 -5.98 14.11 -0.87
CA PRO A 18 -5.73 15.15 0.13
C PRO A 18 -4.44 14.89 0.89
N ALA A 19 -3.77 15.97 1.30
CA ALA A 19 -2.45 15.84 1.93
C ALA A 19 -2.45 14.92 3.15
N SER A 20 -3.49 15.01 3.99
CA SER A 20 -3.58 14.17 5.19
C SER A 20 -3.71 12.69 4.85
N LEU A 21 -4.51 12.37 3.84
CA LEU A 21 -4.72 10.99 3.42
C LEU A 21 -3.47 10.44 2.73
N ARG A 22 -2.80 11.27 1.94
CA ARG A 22 -1.55 10.87 1.29
C ARG A 22 -0.45 10.64 2.33
N ALA A 23 -0.39 11.46 3.37
CA ALA A 23 0.55 11.26 4.46
C ALA A 23 0.29 9.94 5.19
N ALA A 24 -0.99 9.62 5.42
CA ALA A 24 -1.36 8.33 6.01
C ALA A 24 -0.92 7.17 5.12
N TRP A 25 -1.12 7.28 3.82
CA TRP A 25 -0.68 6.29 2.83
C TRP A 25 0.82 6.03 2.93
N HIS A 26 1.62 7.10 3.00
CA HIS A 26 3.08 6.97 3.07
C HIS A 26 3.55 6.26 4.35
N ARG A 27 2.73 6.23 5.39
CA ARG A 27 3.08 5.56 6.65
C ARG A 27 2.63 4.11 6.71
N THR A 28 1.89 3.62 5.70
CA THR A 28 1.40 2.24 5.72
C THR A 28 2.48 1.24 5.37
N ILE A 29 2.32 0.02 5.87
CA ILE A 29 3.18 -1.09 5.46
C ILE A 29 2.96 -1.44 3.98
N ILE A 30 1.77 -1.19 3.44
CA ILE A 30 1.50 -1.41 2.02
C ILE A 30 2.44 -0.54 1.18
N TYR A 31 2.54 0.74 1.51
CA TYR A 31 3.40 1.67 0.78
C TYR A 31 4.88 1.24 0.86
N ARG A 32 5.34 0.90 2.05
CA ARG A 32 6.74 0.50 2.24
C ARG A 32 7.07 -0.78 1.47
N ALA A 33 6.18 -1.76 1.54
CA ALA A 33 6.38 -3.02 0.83
C ALA A 33 6.34 -2.81 -0.69
N ALA A 34 5.40 -2.01 -1.17
CA ALA A 34 5.27 -1.72 -2.60
C ALA A 34 6.51 -1.00 -3.12
N ARG A 35 7.03 -0.04 -2.35
CA ARG A 35 8.27 0.66 -2.75
C ARG A 35 9.44 -0.31 -2.86
N HIS A 36 9.58 -1.20 -1.90
CA HIS A 36 10.64 -2.21 -1.93
C HIS A 36 10.53 -3.07 -3.19
N LEU A 37 9.32 -3.56 -3.48
CA LEU A 37 9.11 -4.40 -4.67
C LEU A 37 9.41 -3.64 -5.96
N HIS A 38 9.00 -2.39 -6.02
CA HIS A 38 9.20 -1.58 -7.23
C HIS A 38 10.68 -1.26 -7.44
N PHE A 39 11.35 -0.72 -6.41
CA PHE A 39 12.72 -0.24 -6.56
C PHE A 39 13.77 -1.33 -6.45
N GLU A 40 13.55 -2.32 -5.58
CA GLU A 40 14.55 -3.38 -5.37
C GLU A 40 14.32 -4.59 -6.29
N ARG A 41 13.09 -4.85 -6.67
CA ARG A 41 12.76 -6.02 -7.49
C ARG A 41 12.31 -5.68 -8.91
N GLY A 42 12.18 -4.38 -9.24
CA GLY A 42 11.77 -3.96 -10.58
C GLY A 42 10.33 -4.25 -10.92
N MET A 43 9.49 -4.52 -9.93
CA MET A 43 8.08 -4.84 -10.15
C MET A 43 7.32 -3.58 -10.61
N PRO A 44 6.41 -3.69 -11.60
CA PRO A 44 5.56 -2.55 -11.96
C PRO A 44 4.77 -2.04 -10.76
N VAL A 45 4.57 -0.72 -10.68
CA VAL A 45 3.96 -0.09 -9.51
C VAL A 45 2.61 -0.69 -9.15
N GLY A 46 1.72 -0.84 -10.12
CA GLY A 46 0.39 -1.41 -9.86
C GLY A 46 0.47 -2.81 -9.29
N LYS A 47 1.36 -3.63 -9.82
CA LYS A 47 1.56 -4.99 -9.35
C LYS A 47 2.17 -5.02 -7.96
N ALA A 48 3.11 -4.11 -7.69
CA ALA A 48 3.74 -4.01 -6.37
C ALA A 48 2.71 -3.66 -5.31
N ILE A 49 1.84 -2.69 -5.58
CA ILE A 49 0.78 -2.30 -4.66
C ILE A 49 -0.20 -3.45 -4.44
N ALA A 50 -0.64 -4.11 -5.52
CA ALA A 50 -1.58 -5.23 -5.41
C ALA A 50 -1.00 -6.37 -4.59
N SER A 51 0.28 -6.69 -4.78
CA SER A 51 0.95 -7.74 -4.00
C SER A 51 0.99 -7.38 -2.52
N ALA A 52 1.38 -6.13 -2.20
CA ALA A 52 1.45 -5.69 -0.81
C ALA A 52 0.07 -5.73 -0.14
N ILE A 53 -0.98 -5.34 -0.86
CA ILE A 53 -2.35 -5.41 -0.34
C ILE A 53 -2.74 -6.86 -0.04
N ASN A 54 -2.45 -7.76 -0.96
CA ASN A 54 -2.79 -9.18 -0.78
C ASN A 54 -2.05 -9.79 0.41
N TRP A 55 -0.80 -9.40 0.63
CA TRP A 55 -0.04 -9.85 1.79
C TRP A 55 -0.66 -9.34 3.10
N CYS A 56 -1.08 -8.07 3.13
CA CYS A 56 -1.76 -7.52 4.30
C CYS A 56 -3.08 -8.24 4.58
N ARG A 57 -3.81 -8.58 3.53
CA ARG A 57 -5.06 -9.35 3.68
C ARG A 57 -4.78 -10.74 4.24
N HIS A 58 -3.70 -11.37 3.80
CA HIS A 58 -3.29 -12.67 4.31
C HIS A 58 -3.01 -12.61 5.82
N ILE A 59 -2.21 -11.61 6.23
CA ILE A 59 -1.89 -11.43 7.65
C ILE A 59 -3.15 -11.13 8.46
N ALA A 60 -4.04 -10.29 7.93
CA ALA A 60 -5.29 -9.96 8.62
C ALA A 60 -6.17 -11.20 8.83
N ARG A 61 -6.15 -12.12 7.87
CA ARG A 61 -6.92 -13.37 7.98
C ARG A 61 -6.30 -14.36 8.94
N THR A 62 -4.97 -14.52 8.87
CA THR A 62 -4.28 -15.51 9.71
C THR A 62 -4.11 -15.03 11.14
N GLY A 63 -4.08 -13.70 11.36
CA GLY A 63 -3.84 -13.14 12.68
C GLY A 63 -2.42 -13.35 13.18
N ASP A 64 -1.46 -13.60 12.29
CA ASP A 64 -0.07 -13.90 12.67
C ASP A 64 0.91 -13.24 11.69
N VAL A 65 1.68 -12.28 12.20
CA VAL A 65 2.66 -11.57 11.36
C VAL A 65 3.77 -12.50 10.87
N LYS A 66 3.97 -13.63 11.52
CA LYS A 66 4.99 -14.59 11.09
C LYS A 66 4.61 -15.24 9.75
N GLN A 67 3.36 -15.12 9.35
CA GLN A 67 2.89 -15.63 8.06
C GLN A 67 3.12 -14.64 6.92
N TRP A 68 3.84 -13.56 7.17
CA TRP A 68 4.11 -12.54 6.15
C TRP A 68 4.85 -13.15 4.96
N PRO A 69 4.25 -13.17 3.79
CA PRO A 69 4.87 -13.81 2.61
C PRO A 69 5.76 -12.86 1.82
N GLY A 70 5.83 -11.60 2.21
CA GLY A 70 6.61 -10.60 1.49
C GLY A 70 8.05 -10.53 1.94
N PRO A 71 8.78 -9.51 1.43
CA PRO A 71 10.19 -9.36 1.78
C PRO A 71 10.39 -9.11 3.26
N GLN A 72 11.37 -9.76 3.83
CA GLN A 72 11.66 -9.61 5.27
C GLN A 72 12.10 -8.20 5.63
N GLN A 73 12.69 -7.47 4.68
CA GLN A 73 13.17 -6.11 4.90
C GLN A 73 12.02 -5.13 5.22
N VAL A 74 10.81 -5.44 4.79
CA VAL A 74 9.65 -4.56 4.99
C VAL A 74 8.46 -5.34 5.56
N ASN A 75 8.74 -6.18 6.56
CA ASN A 75 7.67 -6.93 7.20
C ASN A 75 6.88 -6.05 8.19
N PRO A 76 5.62 -6.36 8.42
CA PRO A 76 4.83 -5.63 9.43
C PRO A 76 5.28 -6.02 10.83
N LYS A 77 5.09 -5.10 11.78
CA LYS A 77 5.43 -5.34 13.18
C LYS A 77 4.28 -6.00 13.93
N SER A 78 3.05 -5.87 13.43
CA SER A 78 1.88 -6.43 14.09
C SER A 78 0.77 -6.66 13.08
N VAL A 79 -0.19 -7.48 13.46
CA VAL A 79 -1.41 -7.69 12.67
C VAL A 79 -2.19 -6.38 12.57
N ALA A 80 -2.18 -5.59 13.66
CA ALA A 80 -2.86 -4.29 13.67
C ALA A 80 -2.29 -3.35 12.62
N GLU A 81 -0.99 -3.40 12.38
CA GLU A 81 -0.36 -2.59 11.33
C GLU A 81 -0.92 -2.93 9.94
N CYS A 82 -1.12 -4.21 9.67
CA CYS A 82 -1.71 -4.65 8.41
C CYS A 82 -3.16 -4.19 8.27
N ARG A 83 -3.93 -4.31 9.35
CA ARG A 83 -5.33 -3.88 9.35
C ARG A 83 -5.45 -2.37 9.17
N ALA A 84 -4.58 -1.61 9.83
CA ALA A 84 -4.56 -0.15 9.67
C ALA A 84 -4.21 0.25 8.23
N ALA A 85 -3.26 -0.43 7.61
CA ALA A 85 -2.89 -0.17 6.22
C ALA A 85 -4.07 -0.44 5.27
N LEU A 86 -4.79 -1.55 5.50
CA LEU A 86 -5.97 -1.86 4.69
C LEU A 86 -7.08 -0.83 4.86
N ALA A 87 -7.24 -0.29 6.07
CA ALA A 87 -8.23 0.75 6.34
C ALA A 87 -7.90 2.03 5.58
N VAL A 88 -6.62 2.43 5.57
CA VAL A 88 -6.18 3.59 4.81
C VAL A 88 -6.42 3.36 3.31
N TRP A 89 -6.09 2.18 2.81
CA TRP A 89 -6.33 1.85 1.40
C TRP A 89 -7.82 1.96 1.05
N ALA A 90 -8.69 1.47 1.94
CA ALA A 90 -10.13 1.57 1.72
C ALA A 90 -10.59 3.02 1.67
N GLU A 91 -10.06 3.88 2.54
CA GLU A 91 -10.37 5.32 2.51
C GLU A 91 -9.91 5.97 1.21
N MET A 92 -8.72 5.61 0.75
CA MET A 92 -8.18 6.12 -0.51
C MET A 92 -9.08 5.74 -1.69
N ARG A 93 -9.53 4.48 -1.72
CA ARG A 93 -10.41 4.00 -2.78
C ARG A 93 -11.77 4.70 -2.71
N ALA A 94 -12.30 4.92 -1.51
CA ALA A 94 -13.56 5.65 -1.35
C ALA A 94 -13.43 7.08 -1.84
N TRP A 95 -12.33 7.74 -1.53
CA TRP A 95 -12.05 9.08 -2.03
C TRP A 95 -12.01 9.10 -3.55
N ALA A 96 -11.30 8.15 -4.16
CA ALA A 96 -11.17 8.07 -5.61
C ALA A 96 -12.53 7.91 -6.28
N ARG A 97 -13.41 7.09 -5.70
CA ARG A 97 -14.76 6.90 -6.24
C ARG A 97 -15.59 8.19 -6.15
N ALA A 98 -15.43 8.92 -5.05
CA ALA A 98 -16.18 10.17 -4.85
C ALA A 98 -15.68 11.32 -5.72
N HIS A 99 -14.41 11.27 -6.13
CA HIS A 99 -13.77 12.34 -6.91
C HIS A 99 -13.46 11.92 -8.34
N LYS A 100 -14.20 10.97 -8.83
CA LYS A 100 -14.08 10.50 -10.18
C LYS A 100 -14.65 11.56 -11.11
N GLY A 101 -13.86 12.05 -12.03
CA GLY A 101 -14.45 13.10 -12.84
C GLY A 101 -13.76 13.35 -14.10
#